data_b367a86d73332581b1bf3de604c544f1
#
_entry.id   b367a86d73332581b1bf3de604c544f1
#
_cell.length_a   1.000
_cell.length_b   1.000
_cell.length_c   1.000
_cell.angle_alpha   90.00
_cell.angle_beta   90.00
_cell.angle_gamma   90.00
#
_symmetry.space_group_name_H-M   'P 1'
#
loop_
_entity.id
_entity.type
_entity.pdbx_description
1 polymer ?
#
loop_
_entity_poly.entity_id
_entity_poly.type
_entity_poly.pdbx_seq_one_letter_code
_entity_poly.pdbx_strand_id
1 'polypeptide(L)'
;MPHFNKVLLIDDDEITVTICDRLMKISNFAAEVLACPDGQRATDYLVQNVSCLPEIILVDLQMGIMNGWDFLNWFQKWSASLQKYPAVYVLSSSLSHEDVQRSESYGCVKGFIVKPITVEHLNNIAAEVAGE
;
A
#
# COMPACT_ATOMS: atom_id res chain seq x y z
N MET A 1 17.24 12.66 2.68
CA MET A 1 16.00 12.81 1.87
C MET A 1 15.17 11.54 1.94
N PRO A 2 13.86 11.64 2.21
CA PRO A 2 13.00 10.46 2.17
C PRO A 2 12.98 9.86 0.76
N HIS A 3 12.82 8.55 0.68
CA HIS A 3 12.70 7.87 -0.60
C HIS A 3 11.44 8.27 -1.35
N PHE A 4 10.34 8.47 -0.62
CA PHE A 4 9.05 8.81 -1.21
C PHE A 4 8.45 10.02 -0.52
N ASN A 5 7.73 10.84 -1.29
CA ASN A 5 7.06 12.00 -0.72
C ASN A 5 5.83 11.59 0.08
N LYS A 6 5.05 10.64 -0.42
CA LYS A 6 3.78 10.28 0.18
C LYS A 6 3.52 8.78 0.03
N VAL A 7 3.11 8.15 1.13
CA VAL A 7 2.71 6.74 1.16
C VAL A 7 1.29 6.67 1.73
N LEU A 8 0.43 5.90 1.08
CA LEU A 8 -0.91 5.62 1.57
C LEU A 8 -0.92 4.24 2.23
N LEU A 9 -1.32 4.19 3.48
CA LEU A 9 -1.45 2.95 4.24
C LEU A 9 -2.93 2.67 4.49
N ILE A 10 -3.42 1.55 3.99
CA ILE A 10 -4.83 1.15 4.12
C ILE A 10 -4.90 -0.02 5.10
N ASP A 11 -5.29 0.26 6.33
CA ASP A 11 -5.33 -0.73 7.41
C ASP A 11 -6.23 -0.21 8.52
N ASP A 12 -7.10 -1.05 9.05
CA ASP A 12 -8.03 -0.66 10.12
C ASP A 12 -7.46 -0.86 11.53
N ASP A 13 -6.28 -1.46 11.65
CA ASP A 13 -5.63 -1.68 12.94
C ASP A 13 -4.76 -0.49 13.32
N GLU A 14 -5.19 0.27 14.31
CA GLU A 14 -4.47 1.47 14.76
C GLU A 14 -3.05 1.17 15.24
N ILE A 15 -2.82 0.01 15.82
CA ILE A 15 -1.49 -0.39 16.29
C ILE A 15 -0.57 -0.59 15.10
N THR A 16 -1.02 -1.30 14.09
CA THR A 16 -0.26 -1.50 12.85
C THR A 16 0.06 -0.16 12.19
N VAL A 17 -0.93 0.73 12.11
CA VAL A 17 -0.75 2.05 11.51
C VAL A 17 0.32 2.84 12.26
N THR A 18 0.27 2.85 13.59
CA THR A 18 1.25 3.58 14.41
C THR A 18 2.66 3.04 14.20
N ILE A 19 2.82 1.72 14.20
CA ILE A 19 4.12 1.08 14.02
C ILE A 19 4.67 1.39 12.62
N CYS A 20 3.84 1.23 11.60
CA CYS A 20 4.26 1.49 10.22
C CYS A 20 4.66 2.96 10.02
N ASP A 21 3.88 3.88 10.56
CA ASP A 21 4.19 5.31 10.46
C ASP A 21 5.57 5.61 11.08
N ARG A 22 5.83 5.10 12.27
CA ARG A 22 7.12 5.31 12.93
C ARG A 22 8.28 4.70 12.16
N LEU A 23 8.12 3.46 11.68
CA LEU A 23 9.16 2.80 10.91
C LEU A 23 9.48 3.56 9.63
N MET A 24 8.47 4.07 8.94
CA MET A 24 8.66 4.81 7.72
C MET A 24 9.40 6.13 7.95
N LYS A 25 9.14 6.78 9.07
CA LYS A 25 9.81 8.03 9.41
C LYS A 25 11.24 7.80 9.89
N ILE A 26 11.46 6.80 10.76
CA ILE A 26 12.78 6.47 11.27
C ILE A 26 13.71 6.01 10.13
N SER A 27 13.19 5.21 9.21
CA SER A 27 13.98 4.68 8.09
C SER A 27 14.10 5.67 6.94
N ASN A 28 13.50 6.84 7.06
CA ASN A 28 13.49 7.86 6.03
C ASN A 28 12.84 7.36 4.73
N PHE A 29 11.85 6.48 4.87
CA PHE A 29 11.14 5.89 3.74
C PHE A 29 10.16 6.87 3.10
N ALA A 30 9.42 7.60 3.90
CA ALA A 30 8.38 8.51 3.43
C ALA A 30 8.39 9.81 4.20
N ALA A 31 8.18 10.93 3.49
CA ALA A 31 8.02 12.22 4.12
C ALA A 31 6.64 12.35 4.78
N GLU A 32 5.62 11.80 4.13
CA GLU A 32 4.24 11.84 4.63
C GLU A 32 3.61 10.46 4.53
N VAL A 33 2.96 10.04 5.60
CA VAL A 33 2.21 8.78 5.64
C VAL A 33 0.75 9.11 5.90
N LEU A 34 -0.11 8.70 4.98
CA LEU A 34 -1.55 8.89 5.10
C LEU A 34 -2.18 7.54 5.41
N ALA A 35 -3.01 7.48 6.44
CA ALA A 35 -3.67 6.26 6.85
C ALA A 35 -5.16 6.33 6.57
N CYS A 36 -5.69 5.30 5.90
CA CYS A 36 -7.11 5.12 5.67
C CYS A 36 -7.55 3.83 6.34
N PRO A 37 -8.64 3.84 7.13
CA PRO A 37 -9.04 2.64 7.87
C PRO A 37 -9.77 1.59 7.03
N ASP A 38 -10.16 1.91 5.80
CA ASP A 38 -10.83 0.97 4.92
C ASP A 38 -10.63 1.33 3.45
N GLY A 39 -11.03 0.41 2.58
CA GLY A 39 -10.87 0.60 1.14
C GLY A 39 -11.73 1.72 0.57
N GLN A 40 -12.92 1.95 1.15
CA GLN A 40 -13.80 2.99 0.64
C GLN A 40 -13.20 4.38 0.82
N ARG A 41 -12.63 4.66 1.99
CA ARG A 41 -11.96 5.95 2.23
C ARG A 41 -10.73 6.10 1.35
N ALA A 42 -10.03 5.01 1.12
CA ALA A 42 -8.86 5.02 0.25
C ALA A 42 -9.24 5.37 -1.20
N THR A 43 -10.29 4.74 -1.73
CA THR A 43 -10.76 5.03 -3.09
C THR A 43 -11.22 6.48 -3.21
N ASP A 44 -11.97 6.98 -2.22
CA ASP A 44 -12.42 8.37 -2.21
C ASP A 44 -11.22 9.32 -2.21
N TYR A 45 -10.22 9.05 -1.39
CA TYR A 45 -9.01 9.87 -1.32
C TYR A 45 -8.29 9.91 -2.66
N LEU A 46 -8.10 8.75 -3.29
CA LEU A 46 -7.36 8.68 -4.55
C LEU A 46 -8.08 9.42 -5.68
N VAL A 47 -9.39 9.28 -5.77
CA VAL A 47 -10.18 9.96 -6.79
C VAL A 47 -10.13 11.47 -6.60
N GLN A 48 -10.19 11.95 -5.36
CA GLN A 48 -10.17 13.37 -5.05
C GLN A 48 -8.79 14.00 -5.19
N ASN A 49 -7.74 13.19 -5.20
CA ASN A 49 -6.35 13.66 -5.23
C ASN A 49 -5.58 13.12 -6.43
N VAL A 50 -6.25 12.95 -7.56
CA VAL A 50 -5.66 12.35 -8.76
C VAL A 50 -4.46 13.13 -9.28
N SER A 51 -4.38 14.43 -9.00
CA SER A 51 -3.25 15.26 -9.42
C SER A 51 -2.06 15.18 -8.47
N CYS A 52 -2.22 14.53 -7.31
CA CYS A 52 -1.17 14.42 -6.29
C CYS A 52 -1.28 13.08 -5.59
N LEU A 53 -1.04 12.01 -6.35
CA LEU A 53 -1.17 10.65 -5.85
C LEU A 53 0.02 10.24 -4.97
N PRO A 54 -0.20 9.34 -4.00
CA PRO A 54 0.92 8.75 -3.28
C PRO A 54 1.76 7.90 -4.25
N GLU A 55 3.03 7.74 -3.95
CA GLU A 55 3.92 6.93 -4.77
C GLU A 55 3.79 5.45 -4.44
N ILE A 56 3.46 5.15 -3.18
CA ILE A 56 3.33 3.78 -2.68
C ILE A 56 1.98 3.64 -1.98
N ILE A 57 1.34 2.49 -2.18
CA ILE A 57 0.15 2.10 -1.43
C ILE A 57 0.43 0.77 -0.74
N LEU A 58 0.23 0.73 0.57
CA LEU A 58 0.30 -0.51 1.36
C LEU A 58 -1.13 -0.84 1.78
N VAL A 59 -1.65 -1.98 1.37
CA VAL A 59 -3.04 -2.34 1.61
C VAL A 59 -3.16 -3.66 2.36
N ASP A 60 -3.88 -3.63 3.49
CA ASP A 60 -4.22 -4.84 4.25
C ASP A 60 -5.35 -5.58 3.54
N LEU A 61 -5.23 -6.90 3.42
CA LEU A 61 -6.25 -7.72 2.79
C LEU A 61 -7.53 -7.85 3.63
N GLN A 62 -7.39 -7.77 4.95
CA GLN A 62 -8.52 -8.01 5.86
C GLN A 62 -8.92 -6.73 6.57
N MET A 63 -9.99 -6.12 6.09
CA MET A 63 -10.57 -4.91 6.65
C MET A 63 -12.09 -5.04 6.67
N GLY A 64 -12.75 -4.09 7.34
CA GLY A 64 -14.20 -4.14 7.53
C GLY A 64 -15.01 -3.89 6.26
N ILE A 65 -15.36 -2.62 6.00
CA ILE A 65 -16.40 -2.27 5.00
C ILE A 65 -15.99 -2.61 3.58
N MET A 66 -14.79 -2.22 3.18
CA MET A 66 -14.25 -2.55 1.86
C MET A 66 -12.87 -3.14 2.08
N ASN A 67 -12.75 -4.45 1.91
CA ASN A 67 -11.51 -5.16 2.19
C ASN A 67 -10.47 -4.95 1.11
N GLY A 68 -9.27 -5.49 1.33
CA GLY A 68 -8.15 -5.29 0.41
C GLY A 68 -8.42 -5.83 -0.99
N TRP A 69 -9.14 -6.96 -1.11
CA TRP A 69 -9.47 -7.51 -2.42
C TRP A 69 -10.40 -6.60 -3.20
N ASP A 70 -11.40 -6.04 -2.53
CA ASP A 70 -12.32 -5.08 -3.15
C ASP A 70 -11.57 -3.85 -3.63
N PHE A 71 -10.64 -3.36 -2.79
CA PHE A 71 -9.79 -2.23 -3.17
C PHE A 71 -8.94 -2.55 -4.40
N LEU A 72 -8.31 -3.73 -4.43
CA LEU A 72 -7.46 -4.11 -5.56
C LEU A 72 -8.26 -4.22 -6.86
N ASN A 73 -9.46 -4.78 -6.80
CA ASN A 73 -10.34 -4.86 -7.98
C ASN A 73 -10.66 -3.48 -8.52
N TRP A 74 -11.01 -2.56 -7.64
CA TRP A 74 -11.28 -1.18 -8.03
C TRP A 74 -10.02 -0.49 -8.58
N PHE A 75 -8.91 -0.61 -7.85
CA PHE A 75 -7.66 0.07 -8.21
C PHE A 75 -7.13 -0.38 -9.56
N GLN A 76 -7.18 -1.66 -9.86
CA GLN A 76 -6.70 -2.20 -11.12
C GLN A 76 -7.44 -1.57 -12.31
N LYS A 77 -8.75 -1.42 -12.18
CA LYS A 77 -9.56 -0.80 -13.24
C LYS A 77 -9.32 0.70 -13.32
N TRP A 78 -9.30 1.36 -12.17
CA TRP A 78 -9.14 2.81 -12.10
C TRP A 78 -7.77 3.25 -12.61
N SER A 79 -6.71 2.56 -12.20
CA SER A 79 -5.35 2.92 -12.56
C SER A 79 -5.01 2.65 -14.02
N ALA A 80 -5.79 1.81 -14.69
CA ALA A 80 -5.54 1.48 -16.11
C ALA A 80 -5.62 2.72 -17.01
N SER A 81 -6.36 3.74 -16.60
CA SER A 81 -6.51 4.97 -17.38
C SER A 81 -5.46 6.03 -17.02
N LEU A 82 -4.62 5.78 -16.02
CA LEU A 82 -3.61 6.73 -15.57
C LEU A 82 -2.28 6.47 -16.26
N GLN A 83 -1.57 7.56 -16.60
CA GLN A 83 -0.23 7.44 -17.17
C GLN A 83 0.78 6.98 -16.13
N LYS A 84 0.61 7.48 -14.89
CA LYS A 84 1.48 7.12 -13.77
C LYS A 84 0.60 6.83 -12.55
N TYR A 85 0.86 5.71 -11.91
CA TYR A 85 0.05 5.28 -10.77
C TYR A 85 0.94 4.73 -9.66
N PRO A 86 0.41 4.72 -8.41
CA PRO A 86 1.16 4.22 -7.26
C PRO A 86 1.56 2.75 -7.41
N ALA A 87 2.69 2.38 -6.81
CA ALA A 87 3.08 0.99 -6.66
C ALA A 87 2.33 0.41 -5.45
N VAL A 88 1.67 -0.72 -5.63
CA VAL A 88 0.84 -1.34 -4.60
C VAL A 88 1.52 -2.56 -4.02
N TYR A 89 1.60 -2.60 -2.69
CA TYR A 89 2.09 -3.76 -1.93
C TYR A 89 1.00 -4.23 -0.98
N VAL A 90 0.81 -5.53 -0.91
CA VAL A 90 -0.22 -6.14 -0.08
C VAL A 90 0.36 -6.51 1.28
N LEU A 91 -0.36 -6.19 2.36
CA LEU A 91 0.00 -6.57 3.73
C LEU A 91 -0.96 -7.65 4.22
N SER A 92 -0.45 -8.65 4.94
CA SER A 92 -1.31 -9.66 5.55
C SER A 92 -0.65 -10.21 6.81
N SER A 93 -1.46 -10.56 7.80
CA SER A 93 -0.99 -11.20 9.03
C SER A 93 -0.73 -12.68 8.84
N SER A 94 -1.14 -13.27 7.73
CA SER A 94 -0.90 -14.70 7.47
C SER A 94 -0.38 -14.89 6.05
N LEU A 95 0.58 -15.81 5.91
CA LEU A 95 1.14 -16.16 4.61
C LEU A 95 0.35 -17.36 4.05
N SER A 96 -0.82 -17.10 3.50
CA SER A 96 -1.60 -18.09 2.80
C SER A 96 -1.10 -18.18 1.36
N HIS A 97 -0.78 -19.40 0.92
CA HIS A 97 -0.35 -19.63 -0.45
C HIS A 97 -1.41 -19.15 -1.46
N GLU A 98 -2.67 -19.37 -1.13
CA GLU A 98 -3.79 -18.93 -1.98
C GLU A 98 -3.86 -17.41 -2.08
N ASP A 99 -3.66 -16.71 -0.96
CA ASP A 99 -3.69 -15.24 -0.94
C ASP A 99 -2.52 -14.67 -1.74
N VAL A 100 -1.33 -15.27 -1.60
CA VAL A 100 -0.17 -14.82 -2.37
C VAL A 100 -0.42 -15.00 -3.86
N GLN A 101 -0.90 -16.18 -4.27
CA GLN A 101 -1.20 -16.44 -5.68
C GLN A 101 -2.28 -15.49 -6.21
N ARG A 102 -3.33 -15.25 -5.40
CA ARG A 102 -4.41 -14.36 -5.81
C ARG A 102 -3.89 -12.94 -5.97
N SER A 103 -3.04 -12.46 -5.05
CA SER A 103 -2.48 -11.11 -5.15
C SER A 103 -1.61 -10.95 -6.40
N GLU A 104 -0.87 -11.99 -6.76
CA GLU A 104 -0.02 -11.96 -7.96
C GLU A 104 -0.82 -11.89 -9.25
N SER A 105 -2.10 -12.29 -9.23
CA SER A 105 -2.96 -12.18 -10.41
C SER A 105 -3.33 -10.74 -10.75
N TYR A 106 -3.14 -9.81 -9.82
CA TYR A 106 -3.38 -8.39 -10.07
C TYR A 106 -2.10 -7.76 -10.60
N GLY A 107 -2.14 -7.25 -11.83
CA GLY A 107 -0.97 -6.64 -12.44
C GLY A 107 -0.47 -5.40 -11.71
N CYS A 108 -1.33 -4.75 -10.92
CA CYS A 108 -0.97 -3.57 -10.15
C CYS A 108 -0.21 -3.89 -8.86
N VAL A 109 -0.21 -5.14 -8.40
CA VAL A 109 0.46 -5.54 -7.15
C VAL A 109 1.92 -5.85 -7.44
N LYS A 110 2.82 -5.16 -6.73
CA LYS A 110 4.26 -5.34 -6.87
C LYS A 110 4.82 -6.38 -5.91
N GLY A 111 4.19 -6.56 -4.76
CA GLY A 111 4.69 -7.52 -3.78
C GLY A 111 3.72 -7.76 -2.64
N PHE A 112 4.05 -8.75 -1.83
CA PHE A 112 3.26 -9.22 -0.70
C PHE A 112 4.16 -9.20 0.54
N ILE A 113 3.68 -8.58 1.62
CA ILE A 113 4.45 -8.44 2.86
C ILE A 113 3.66 -9.05 4.00
N VAL A 114 4.30 -9.96 4.74
CA VAL A 114 3.71 -10.55 5.94
C VAL A 114 3.98 -9.63 7.12
N LYS A 115 2.93 -9.27 7.86
CA LYS A 115 3.08 -8.44 9.05
C LYS A 115 3.82 -9.18 10.16
N PRO A 116 4.55 -8.50 11.01
CA PRO A 116 4.71 -7.04 11.05
C PRO A 116 5.68 -6.54 10.00
N ILE A 117 5.43 -5.34 9.49
CA ILE A 117 6.33 -4.69 8.54
C ILE A 117 7.64 -4.34 9.25
N THR A 118 8.75 -4.45 8.53
CA THR A 118 10.09 -4.19 9.08
C THR A 118 10.82 -3.15 8.23
N VAL A 119 11.90 -2.61 8.76
CA VAL A 119 12.77 -1.69 8.01
C VAL A 119 13.34 -2.39 6.77
N GLU A 120 13.65 -3.69 6.88
CA GLU A 120 14.13 -4.47 5.74
C GLU A 120 13.10 -4.50 4.62
N HIS A 121 11.82 -4.71 4.95
CA HIS A 121 10.74 -4.64 3.96
C HIS A 121 10.73 -3.29 3.25
N LEU A 122 10.86 -2.21 4.02
CA LEU A 122 10.84 -0.86 3.45
C LEU A 122 12.04 -0.61 2.55
N ASN A 123 13.22 -1.07 2.96
CA ASN A 123 14.42 -0.94 2.13
C ASN A 123 14.28 -1.70 0.82
N ASN A 124 13.68 -2.88 0.86
CA ASN A 124 13.44 -3.69 -0.33
C ASN A 124 12.48 -2.98 -1.29
N ILE A 125 11.41 -2.40 -0.77
CA ILE A 125 10.46 -1.63 -1.59
C ILE A 125 11.16 -0.45 -2.25
N ALA A 126 11.96 0.30 -1.49
CA ALA A 126 12.67 1.46 -2.02
C ALA A 126 13.60 1.05 -3.16
N ALA A 127 14.31 -0.07 -2.99
CA ALA A 127 15.22 -0.57 -4.03
C ALA A 127 14.47 -1.02 -5.27
N GLU A 128 13.35 -1.74 -5.12
CA GLU A 128 12.55 -2.21 -6.24
C GLU A 128 11.97 -1.06 -7.06
N VAL A 129 11.40 -0.07 -6.39
CA VAL A 129 10.76 1.05 -7.07
C VAL A 129 11.81 1.97 -7.71
N ALA A 130 12.95 2.17 -7.05
CA ALA A 130 14.03 2.97 -7.62
C ALA A 130 14.65 2.33 -8.87
N GLY A 131 14.55 1.00 -9.01
CA GLY A 131 15.08 0.27 -10.14
C GLY A 131 14.20 0.29 -11.38
N GLU A 132 13.01 0.89 -11.26
CA GLU A 132 12.06 0.94 -12.39
C GLU A 132 12.31 2.09 -13.37
#